data_e4e2359321140ec3b9a9df10562fe6bf
#
_entry.id   e4e2359321140ec3b9a9df10562fe6bf
#
_cell.length_a   1.000
_cell.length_b   1.000
_cell.length_c   1.000
_cell.angle_alpha   90.00
_cell.angle_beta   90.00
_cell.angle_gamma   90.00
#
_symmetry.space_group_name_H-M   'P 1'
#
loop_
_entity.id
_entity.type
_entity.pdbx_description
1 polymer ?
#
loop_
_entity_poly.entity_id
_entity_poly.type
_entity_poly.pdbx_seq_one_letter_code
_entity_poly.pdbx_strand_id
1 'polypeptide(L)'
;MTIDIPKGGKMAGLAVKVDQVAALRAARKGQIPDPVTAAALAEVAGADAITVHLRQDRRHIKDRDVRILRSIVQSKLILEMVSTSEMVGVALDIKPDLVTLVPEKREESTADGGLDLIVHRDDISETVATLQDSGIPVGLLVDPEPEQIKLAHKSHATMVEIHTGTFCEAKTAQTRHQAYLNIVDAVKLAYKLKLSVKAGRGLCYKTIKVFKGMPEIDEFSIGHSIVARAILTGMQAAVAEMIRLIARL
;
A
#
# COMPACT_ATOMS: atom_id res chain seq x y z
N MET A 1 -9.26 -11.10 -26.82
CA MET A 1 -8.97 -9.66 -27.01
C MET A 1 -7.56 -9.46 -26.50
N THR A 2 -6.59 -9.44 -27.40
CA THR A 2 -5.16 -9.34 -27.06
C THR A 2 -4.90 -7.92 -26.55
N ILE A 3 -4.34 -7.83 -25.33
CA ILE A 3 -3.92 -6.53 -24.74
C ILE A 3 -2.62 -6.17 -25.47
N ASP A 4 -2.63 -5.05 -26.18
CA ASP A 4 -1.43 -4.49 -26.80
C ASP A 4 -0.55 -3.91 -25.68
N ILE A 5 0.50 -4.66 -25.30
CA ILE A 5 1.47 -4.22 -24.28
C ILE A 5 2.48 -3.35 -25.00
N PRO A 6 2.70 -2.08 -24.56
CA PRO A 6 3.71 -1.22 -25.16
C PRO A 6 5.09 -1.89 -24.99
N LYS A 7 5.82 -2.06 -26.09
CA LYS A 7 7.20 -2.57 -26.07
C LYS A 7 8.10 -1.58 -25.33
N GLY A 8 8.52 -1.94 -24.09
CA GLY A 8 9.66 -1.28 -23.45
C GLY A 8 9.47 -0.68 -22.06
N GLY A 9 8.29 -0.70 -21.43
CA GLY A 9 8.09 -0.22 -20.06
C GLY A 9 7.66 -1.34 -19.11
N LYS A 10 8.29 -1.42 -17.92
CA LYS A 10 7.80 -2.29 -16.84
C LYS A 10 6.41 -1.78 -16.45
N MET A 11 5.37 -2.60 -16.57
CA MET A 11 4.02 -2.26 -16.10
C MET A 11 4.02 -2.22 -14.58
N ALA A 12 3.42 -1.17 -13.99
CA ALA A 12 3.25 -1.10 -12.55
C ALA A 12 2.33 -2.23 -12.06
N GLY A 13 2.67 -2.82 -10.90
CA GLY A 13 1.87 -3.85 -10.25
C GLY A 13 0.68 -3.27 -9.48
N LEU A 14 -0.23 -4.16 -9.08
CA LEU A 14 -1.36 -3.86 -8.18
C LEU A 14 -1.23 -4.66 -6.88
N ALA A 15 -1.03 -3.97 -5.76
CA ALA A 15 -1.22 -4.52 -4.43
C ALA A 15 -2.67 -4.25 -3.98
N VAL A 16 -3.41 -5.31 -3.71
CA VAL A 16 -4.81 -5.21 -3.25
C VAL A 16 -4.85 -5.23 -1.73
N LYS A 17 -5.35 -4.14 -1.13
CA LYS A 17 -5.52 -4.02 0.31
C LYS A 17 -6.90 -4.50 0.73
N VAL A 18 -6.97 -5.55 1.59
CA VAL A 18 -8.22 -6.22 1.96
C VAL A 18 -8.78 -5.82 3.34
N ASP A 19 -8.20 -4.81 3.98
CA ASP A 19 -8.61 -4.34 5.33
C ASP A 19 -10.08 -3.95 5.41
N GLN A 20 -10.65 -3.33 4.37
CA GLN A 20 -12.05 -2.92 4.36
C GLN A 20 -13.02 -4.11 4.41
N VAL A 21 -12.60 -5.28 3.93
CA VAL A 21 -13.36 -6.53 4.10
C VAL A 21 -13.40 -6.92 5.58
N ALA A 22 -12.25 -6.82 6.27
CA ALA A 22 -12.18 -7.05 7.71
C ALA A 22 -12.94 -5.99 8.51
N ALA A 23 -12.97 -4.73 8.06
CA ALA A 23 -13.77 -3.67 8.68
C ALA A 23 -15.28 -3.98 8.59
N LEU A 24 -15.78 -4.45 7.45
CA LEU A 24 -17.17 -4.92 7.29
C LEU A 24 -17.49 -6.08 8.24
N ARG A 25 -16.58 -7.06 8.36
CA ARG A 25 -16.69 -8.16 9.32
C ARG A 25 -16.78 -7.63 10.76
N ALA A 26 -15.91 -6.70 11.12
CA ALA A 26 -15.85 -6.12 12.46
C ALA A 26 -17.10 -5.32 12.82
N ALA A 27 -17.70 -4.60 11.88
CA ALA A 27 -18.93 -3.81 12.08
C ALA A 27 -20.11 -4.68 12.57
N ARG A 28 -20.13 -5.98 12.23
CA ARG A 28 -21.15 -6.93 12.67
C ARG A 28 -20.68 -7.85 13.79
N LYS A 29 -19.44 -7.68 14.28
CA LYS A 29 -18.80 -8.57 15.26
C LYS A 29 -18.91 -10.06 14.88
N GLY A 30 -18.90 -10.33 13.56
CA GLY A 30 -19.08 -11.65 12.96
C GLY A 30 -17.77 -12.25 12.42
N GLN A 31 -17.94 -13.29 11.61
CA GLN A 31 -16.83 -13.96 10.93
C GLN A 31 -16.78 -13.67 9.43
N ILE A 32 -17.85 -13.11 8.87
CA ILE A 32 -18.01 -12.79 7.45
C ILE A 32 -18.27 -11.28 7.25
N PRO A 33 -17.80 -10.72 6.10
CA PRO A 33 -16.97 -11.39 5.06
C PRO A 33 -15.54 -11.66 5.56
N ASP A 34 -14.88 -12.71 5.04
CA ASP A 34 -13.52 -13.06 5.44
C ASP A 34 -12.50 -12.38 4.50
N PRO A 35 -11.55 -11.57 5.00
CA PRO A 35 -10.50 -10.95 4.20
C PRO A 35 -9.55 -11.98 3.54
N VAL A 36 -9.43 -13.18 4.12
CA VAL A 36 -8.66 -14.29 3.54
C VAL A 36 -9.27 -14.75 2.22
N THR A 37 -10.59 -14.94 2.19
CA THR A 37 -11.31 -15.28 0.95
C THR A 37 -11.20 -14.17 -0.09
N ALA A 38 -11.29 -12.91 0.36
CA ALA A 38 -11.16 -11.75 -0.53
C ALA A 38 -9.75 -11.68 -1.17
N ALA A 39 -8.71 -11.98 -0.40
CA ALA A 39 -7.33 -12.04 -0.88
C ALA A 39 -7.15 -13.12 -1.96
N ALA A 40 -7.64 -14.35 -1.72
CA ALA A 40 -7.58 -15.42 -2.70
C ALA A 40 -8.30 -15.06 -4.01
N LEU A 41 -9.47 -14.41 -3.93
CA LEU A 41 -10.19 -13.94 -5.11
C LEU A 41 -9.46 -12.80 -5.85
N ALA A 42 -8.72 -11.95 -5.12
CA ALA A 42 -7.91 -10.90 -5.71
C ALA A 42 -6.70 -11.48 -6.47
N GLU A 43 -6.03 -12.50 -5.91
CA GLU A 43 -4.95 -13.22 -6.61
C GLU A 43 -5.43 -13.92 -7.86
N VAL A 44 -6.56 -14.63 -7.79
CA VAL A 44 -7.18 -15.29 -8.98
C VAL A 44 -7.49 -14.27 -10.08
N ALA A 45 -7.79 -13.02 -9.70
CA ALA A 45 -8.02 -11.93 -10.67
C ALA A 45 -6.72 -11.29 -11.20
N GLY A 46 -5.55 -11.68 -10.69
CA GLY A 46 -4.23 -11.23 -11.15
C GLY A 46 -3.61 -10.12 -10.30
N ALA A 47 -3.97 -9.97 -9.03
CA ALA A 47 -3.27 -9.06 -8.12
C ALA A 47 -1.80 -9.50 -7.94
N ASP A 48 -0.86 -8.54 -7.98
CA ASP A 48 0.58 -8.80 -7.84
C ASP A 48 1.01 -8.93 -6.37
N ALA A 49 0.20 -8.38 -5.46
CA ALA A 49 0.41 -8.46 -4.02
C ALA A 49 -0.91 -8.33 -3.25
N ILE A 50 -0.93 -8.89 -2.05
CA ILE A 50 -1.98 -8.68 -1.05
C ILE A 50 -1.40 -7.86 0.08
N THR A 51 -2.08 -6.76 0.45
CA THR A 51 -1.69 -5.90 1.56
C THR A 51 -2.70 -6.01 2.69
N VAL A 52 -2.20 -6.11 3.91
CA VAL A 52 -3.00 -6.04 5.14
C VAL A 52 -2.33 -5.15 6.17
N HIS A 53 -3.11 -4.33 6.86
CA HIS A 53 -2.65 -3.52 7.98
C HIS A 53 -3.05 -4.20 9.29
N LEU A 54 -2.07 -4.76 10.00
CA LEU A 54 -2.28 -5.27 11.34
C LEU A 54 -2.04 -4.14 12.35
N ARG A 55 -3.14 -3.54 12.82
CA ARG A 55 -3.09 -2.48 13.83
C ARG A 55 -2.80 -3.06 15.22
N GLN A 56 -2.18 -2.26 16.09
CA GLN A 56 -1.94 -2.68 17.49
C GLN A 56 -3.23 -3.08 18.21
N ASP A 57 -4.33 -2.40 17.97
CA ASP A 57 -5.64 -2.71 18.60
C ASP A 57 -6.40 -3.86 17.91
N ARG A 58 -5.90 -4.40 16.80
CA ARG A 58 -6.51 -5.49 16.03
C ARG A 58 -7.97 -5.22 15.67
N ARG A 59 -8.39 -3.95 15.49
CA ARG A 59 -9.81 -3.61 15.26
C ARG A 59 -10.41 -4.24 13.99
N HIS A 60 -9.63 -4.46 12.95
CA HIS A 60 -10.07 -5.03 11.66
C HIS A 60 -9.37 -6.36 11.35
N ILE A 61 -8.16 -6.30 10.82
CA ILE A 61 -7.30 -7.47 10.59
C ILE A 61 -6.87 -8.03 11.96
N LYS A 62 -6.88 -9.34 12.07
CA LYS A 62 -6.49 -10.09 13.26
C LYS A 62 -5.23 -10.91 12.98
N ASP A 63 -4.50 -11.30 14.03
CA ASP A 63 -3.33 -12.17 13.93
C ASP A 63 -3.66 -13.48 13.18
N ARG A 64 -4.85 -14.05 13.42
CA ARG A 64 -5.38 -15.21 12.66
C ARG A 64 -5.37 -14.95 11.16
N ASP A 65 -5.82 -13.80 10.72
CA ASP A 65 -5.93 -13.47 9.29
C ASP A 65 -4.55 -13.43 8.65
N VAL A 66 -3.60 -12.76 9.30
CA VAL A 66 -2.22 -12.62 8.80
C VAL A 66 -1.53 -13.99 8.69
N ARG A 67 -1.69 -14.87 9.71
CA ARG A 67 -1.13 -16.22 9.69
C ARG A 67 -1.69 -17.07 8.55
N ILE A 68 -2.99 -17.02 8.33
CA ILE A 68 -3.63 -17.76 7.23
C ILE A 68 -3.19 -17.17 5.89
N LEU A 69 -3.21 -15.85 5.72
CA LEU A 69 -2.74 -15.19 4.51
C LEU A 69 -1.30 -15.58 4.19
N ARG A 70 -0.40 -15.62 5.19
CA ARG A 70 0.99 -16.06 4.97
C ARG A 70 1.08 -17.47 4.41
N SER A 71 0.15 -18.36 4.80
CA SER A 71 0.16 -19.77 4.34
C SER A 71 -0.46 -19.97 2.94
N ILE A 72 -1.33 -19.05 2.47
CA ILE A 72 -2.10 -19.27 1.22
C ILE A 72 -1.72 -18.29 0.09
N VAL A 73 -1.24 -17.08 0.41
CA VAL A 73 -0.86 -16.08 -0.60
C VAL A 73 0.33 -16.59 -1.40
N GLN A 74 0.16 -16.66 -2.73
CA GLN A 74 1.15 -17.14 -3.68
C GLN A 74 1.92 -15.99 -4.35
N SER A 75 1.31 -14.79 -4.41
CA SER A 75 1.96 -13.56 -4.89
C SER A 75 2.90 -13.00 -3.80
N LYS A 76 2.68 -11.77 -3.36
CA LYS A 76 3.43 -11.16 -2.23
C LYS A 76 2.46 -10.82 -1.11
N LEU A 77 2.81 -11.17 0.12
CA LEU A 77 2.12 -10.67 1.31
C LEU A 77 2.84 -9.44 1.86
N ILE A 78 2.17 -8.30 1.85
CA ILE A 78 2.68 -7.04 2.39
C ILE A 78 1.98 -6.76 3.71
N LEU A 79 2.77 -6.62 4.78
CA LEU A 79 2.28 -6.30 6.12
C LEU A 79 2.50 -4.82 6.40
N GLU A 80 1.42 -4.04 6.50
CA GLU A 80 1.48 -2.70 7.05
C GLU A 80 1.39 -2.75 8.57
N MET A 81 2.27 -2.00 9.26
CA MET A 81 2.33 -1.98 10.71
C MET A 81 3.04 -0.72 11.24
N VAL A 82 2.89 -0.42 12.52
CA VAL A 82 3.69 0.58 13.23
C VAL A 82 5.03 0.00 13.67
N SER A 83 6.02 0.86 13.94
CA SER A 83 7.38 0.50 14.36
C SER A 83 7.49 0.23 15.87
N THR A 84 6.63 -0.62 16.43
CA THR A 84 6.73 -1.01 17.85
C THR A 84 7.37 -2.38 18.00
N SER A 85 8.00 -2.65 19.14
CA SER A 85 8.65 -3.93 19.41
C SER A 85 7.70 -5.13 19.28
N GLU A 86 6.44 -4.97 19.70
CA GLU A 86 5.40 -6.00 19.51
C GLU A 86 5.19 -6.32 18.04
N MET A 87 5.01 -5.27 17.20
CA MET A 87 4.72 -5.46 15.77
C MET A 87 5.95 -5.97 15.00
N VAL A 88 7.15 -5.54 15.40
CA VAL A 88 8.41 -6.12 14.89
C VAL A 88 8.47 -7.61 15.18
N GLY A 89 8.16 -8.03 16.43
CA GLY A 89 8.08 -9.43 16.80
C GLY A 89 7.08 -10.24 15.95
N VAL A 90 5.90 -9.65 15.66
CA VAL A 90 4.92 -10.27 14.76
C VAL A 90 5.47 -10.41 13.33
N ALA A 91 6.13 -9.38 12.81
CA ALA A 91 6.71 -9.44 11.47
C ALA A 91 7.80 -10.50 11.35
N LEU A 92 8.66 -10.64 12.38
CA LEU A 92 9.70 -11.66 12.43
C LEU A 92 9.15 -13.09 12.50
N ASP A 93 7.99 -13.29 13.14
CA ASP A 93 7.29 -14.58 13.19
C ASP A 93 6.60 -14.91 11.85
N ILE A 94 5.88 -13.96 11.27
CA ILE A 94 5.11 -14.13 10.03
C ILE A 94 6.03 -14.21 8.80
N LYS A 95 7.11 -13.44 8.77
CA LYS A 95 8.02 -13.29 7.61
C LYS A 95 7.28 -12.92 6.33
N PRO A 96 6.60 -11.75 6.30
CA PRO A 96 5.98 -11.27 5.07
C PRO A 96 7.04 -10.98 4.00
N ASP A 97 6.61 -10.88 2.74
CA ASP A 97 7.52 -10.57 1.62
C ASP A 97 7.95 -9.09 1.64
N LEU A 98 7.22 -8.23 2.34
CA LEU A 98 7.54 -6.83 2.57
C LEU A 98 6.80 -6.35 3.82
N VAL A 99 7.46 -5.55 4.66
CA VAL A 99 6.81 -4.73 5.68
C VAL A 99 6.74 -3.29 5.18
N THR A 100 5.57 -2.65 5.27
CA THR A 100 5.45 -1.20 5.10
C THR A 100 5.17 -0.57 6.46
N LEU A 101 6.10 0.26 6.95
CA LEU A 101 5.88 1.02 8.17
C LEU A 101 4.94 2.18 7.89
N VAL A 102 3.91 2.31 8.72
CA VAL A 102 2.85 3.31 8.58
C VAL A 102 2.59 3.98 9.92
N PRO A 103 2.14 5.24 9.95
CA PRO A 103 1.64 5.84 11.18
C PRO A 103 0.32 5.18 11.60
N GLU A 104 0.06 5.12 12.90
CA GLU A 104 -1.20 4.63 13.42
C GLU A 104 -1.82 5.67 14.35
N LYS A 105 -2.95 6.21 13.94
CA LYS A 105 -3.76 7.13 14.74
C LYS A 105 -5.04 6.45 15.18
N ARG A 106 -5.68 6.98 16.23
CA ARG A 106 -6.93 6.43 16.76
C ARG A 106 -8.08 6.50 15.77
N GLU A 107 -8.13 7.55 14.96
CA GLU A 107 -9.15 7.77 13.93
C GLU A 107 -8.62 7.34 12.56
N GLU A 108 -9.47 6.69 11.77
CA GLU A 108 -9.13 6.32 10.40
C GLU A 108 -9.59 7.42 9.46
N SER A 109 -8.66 8.28 9.09
CA SER A 109 -8.85 9.24 8.00
C SER A 109 -7.81 8.98 6.92
N THR A 110 -8.20 9.06 5.66
CA THR A 110 -7.26 9.00 4.53
C THR A 110 -6.33 10.21 4.50
N ALA A 111 -6.73 11.30 5.19
CA ALA A 111 -5.96 12.54 5.33
C ALA A 111 -4.84 12.47 6.37
N ASP A 112 -4.63 11.33 7.03
CA ASP A 112 -3.71 11.23 8.18
C ASP A 112 -2.21 11.29 7.83
N GLY A 113 -1.84 11.46 6.57
CA GLY A 113 -0.46 11.65 6.14
C GLY A 113 0.42 10.39 6.24
N GLY A 114 1.69 10.56 5.87
CA GLY A 114 2.73 9.56 6.02
C GLY A 114 3.42 9.60 7.38
N LEU A 115 4.47 8.80 7.53
CA LEU A 115 5.39 8.87 8.68
C LEU A 115 6.11 10.21 8.69
N ASP A 116 6.28 10.80 9.86
CA ASP A 116 7.17 11.93 10.06
C ASP A 116 8.58 11.41 10.41
N LEU A 117 9.41 11.29 9.39
CA LEU A 117 10.79 10.83 9.53
C LEU A 117 11.73 11.88 10.12
N ILE A 118 11.30 13.13 10.23
CA ILE A 118 12.10 14.16 10.93
C ILE A 118 12.06 13.88 12.43
N VAL A 119 10.87 13.56 12.94
CA VAL A 119 10.64 13.32 14.37
C VAL A 119 11.07 11.92 14.81
N HIS A 120 10.77 10.89 13.99
CA HIS A 120 10.88 9.48 14.36
C HIS A 120 12.04 8.75 13.67
N ARG A 121 13.05 9.48 13.20
CA ARG A 121 14.11 8.92 12.35
C ARG A 121 14.84 7.74 12.99
N ASP A 122 15.27 7.90 14.23
CA ASP A 122 16.15 6.91 14.89
C ASP A 122 15.39 5.61 15.15
N ASP A 123 14.19 5.68 15.69
CA ASP A 123 13.32 4.52 15.94
C ASP A 123 12.96 3.78 14.63
N ILE A 124 12.66 4.54 13.57
CA ILE A 124 12.35 3.96 12.25
C ILE A 124 13.60 3.29 11.66
N SER A 125 14.77 3.92 11.75
CA SER A 125 16.02 3.36 11.22
C SER A 125 16.41 2.07 11.95
N GLU A 126 16.24 2.00 13.26
CA GLU A 126 16.47 0.79 14.05
C GLU A 126 15.52 -0.34 13.64
N THR A 127 14.23 -0.02 13.47
CA THR A 127 13.23 -0.98 13.00
C THR A 127 13.53 -1.49 11.60
N VAL A 128 13.92 -0.59 10.67
CA VAL A 128 14.33 -0.96 9.31
C VAL A 128 15.52 -1.92 9.35
N ALA A 129 16.57 -1.60 10.11
CA ALA A 129 17.75 -2.46 10.24
C ALA A 129 17.38 -3.85 10.81
N THR A 130 16.61 -3.91 11.90
CA THR A 130 16.19 -5.16 12.55
C THR A 130 15.44 -6.09 11.59
N LEU A 131 14.51 -5.55 10.81
CA LEU A 131 13.72 -6.35 9.86
C LEU A 131 14.58 -6.78 8.66
N GLN A 132 15.40 -5.89 8.12
CA GLN A 132 16.25 -6.21 6.97
C GLN A 132 17.37 -7.22 7.32
N ASP A 133 17.96 -7.15 8.51
CA ASP A 133 18.91 -8.14 9.01
C ASP A 133 18.28 -9.53 9.11
N SER A 134 16.96 -9.59 9.27
CA SER A 134 16.17 -10.83 9.25
C SER A 134 15.67 -11.23 7.86
N GLY A 135 16.12 -10.53 6.81
CA GLY A 135 15.76 -10.79 5.41
C GLY A 135 14.39 -10.27 4.98
N ILE A 136 13.76 -9.38 5.76
CA ILE A 136 12.46 -8.80 5.44
C ILE A 136 12.66 -7.39 4.87
N PRO A 137 12.39 -7.13 3.57
CA PRO A 137 12.45 -5.80 3.00
C PRO A 137 11.49 -4.84 3.69
N VAL A 138 11.88 -3.56 3.79
CA VAL A 138 11.06 -2.55 4.46
C VAL A 138 10.77 -1.37 3.54
N GLY A 139 9.48 -1.01 3.45
CA GLY A 139 8.98 0.21 2.85
C GLY A 139 8.49 1.20 3.90
N LEU A 140 8.50 2.48 3.58
CA LEU A 140 8.00 3.55 4.44
C LEU A 140 6.88 4.32 3.74
N LEU A 141 5.71 4.44 4.37
CA LEU A 141 4.65 5.32 3.90
C LEU A 141 5.01 6.75 4.28
N VAL A 142 5.21 7.62 3.29
CA VAL A 142 5.65 9.01 3.50
C VAL A 142 4.82 9.99 2.69
N ASP A 143 4.70 11.21 3.17
CA ASP A 143 4.12 12.30 2.39
C ASP A 143 5.04 12.67 1.21
N PRO A 144 4.46 13.22 0.11
CA PRO A 144 5.21 13.58 -1.09
C PRO A 144 6.04 14.86 -0.88
N GLU A 145 6.94 14.81 0.09
CA GLU A 145 7.84 15.89 0.47
C GLU A 145 9.30 15.46 0.26
N PRO A 146 10.13 16.29 -0.40
CA PRO A 146 11.50 15.93 -0.72
C PRO A 146 12.35 15.52 0.49
N GLU A 147 12.10 16.14 1.65
CA GLU A 147 12.85 15.83 2.87
C GLU A 147 12.49 14.45 3.41
N GLN A 148 11.20 14.07 3.41
CA GLN A 148 10.74 12.74 3.82
C GLN A 148 11.36 11.65 2.92
N ILE A 149 11.41 11.87 1.60
CA ILE A 149 12.03 10.93 0.65
C ILE A 149 13.52 10.75 0.92
N LYS A 150 14.26 11.85 1.17
CA LYS A 150 15.69 11.79 1.49
C LYS A 150 15.96 11.07 2.81
N LEU A 151 15.09 11.29 3.81
CA LEU A 151 15.21 10.63 5.10
C LEU A 151 14.89 9.13 4.98
N ALA A 152 13.87 8.74 4.20
CA ALA A 152 13.60 7.34 3.91
C ALA A 152 14.81 6.63 3.26
N HIS A 153 15.47 7.29 2.30
CA HIS A 153 16.70 6.77 1.72
C HIS A 153 17.84 6.65 2.75
N LYS A 154 18.01 7.65 3.63
CA LYS A 154 19.02 7.62 4.70
C LYS A 154 18.75 6.57 5.78
N SER A 155 17.50 6.16 5.96
CA SER A 155 17.11 5.07 6.85
C SER A 155 17.30 3.69 6.19
N HIS A 156 17.90 3.63 5.01
CA HIS A 156 18.13 2.42 4.23
C HIS A 156 16.86 1.62 3.88
N ALA A 157 15.70 2.28 3.84
CA ALA A 157 14.48 1.63 3.37
C ALA A 157 14.65 1.13 1.93
N THR A 158 14.05 -0.03 1.63
CA THR A 158 14.07 -0.62 0.29
C THR A 158 13.12 0.11 -0.66
N MET A 159 12.03 0.65 -0.13
CA MET A 159 10.93 1.23 -0.87
C MET A 159 10.31 2.41 -0.13
N VAL A 160 9.69 3.31 -0.88
CA VAL A 160 8.75 4.31 -0.33
C VAL A 160 7.36 4.10 -0.93
N GLU A 161 6.33 4.17 -0.09
CA GLU A 161 4.96 4.34 -0.51
C GLU A 161 4.60 5.83 -0.41
N ILE A 162 4.37 6.47 -1.55
CA ILE A 162 4.00 7.88 -1.62
C ILE A 162 2.53 8.03 -1.25
N HIS A 163 2.25 8.82 -0.23
CA HIS A 163 0.90 9.09 0.24
C HIS A 163 0.15 10.00 -0.75
N THR A 164 -0.91 9.49 -1.37
CA THR A 164 -1.69 10.24 -2.38
C THR A 164 -2.99 10.84 -1.86
N GLY A 165 -3.25 10.77 -0.55
CA GLY A 165 -4.51 11.20 0.06
C GLY A 165 -4.85 12.67 -0.20
N THR A 166 -3.91 13.59 0.02
CA THR A 166 -4.10 15.02 -0.24
C THR A 166 -4.55 15.29 -1.68
N PHE A 167 -3.99 14.57 -2.66
CA PHE A 167 -4.43 14.66 -4.06
C PHE A 167 -5.84 14.10 -4.26
N CYS A 168 -6.14 12.95 -3.68
CA CYS A 168 -7.42 12.27 -3.87
C CYS A 168 -8.59 13.02 -3.23
N GLU A 169 -8.35 13.69 -2.09
CA GLU A 169 -9.36 14.40 -1.29
C GLU A 169 -9.45 15.89 -1.59
N ALA A 170 -8.59 16.41 -2.46
CA ALA A 170 -8.56 17.82 -2.81
C ALA A 170 -9.91 18.30 -3.33
N LYS A 171 -10.46 19.33 -2.67
CA LYS A 171 -11.77 19.90 -2.98
C LYS A 171 -11.76 20.86 -4.17
N THR A 172 -10.60 21.45 -4.49
CA THR A 172 -10.46 22.39 -5.60
C THR A 172 -9.51 21.86 -6.67
N ALA A 173 -9.67 22.32 -7.91
CA ALA A 173 -8.76 21.95 -8.99
C ALA A 173 -7.32 22.43 -8.72
N GLN A 174 -7.16 23.59 -8.10
CA GLN A 174 -5.85 24.16 -7.77
C GLN A 174 -5.11 23.34 -6.74
N THR A 175 -5.76 22.99 -5.60
CA THR A 175 -5.14 22.17 -4.55
C THR A 175 -4.83 20.76 -5.07
N ARG A 176 -5.71 20.20 -5.91
CA ARG A 176 -5.47 18.91 -6.54
C ARG A 176 -4.27 18.93 -7.47
N HIS A 177 -4.14 19.97 -8.29
CA HIS A 177 -3.02 20.12 -9.21
C HIS A 177 -1.70 20.26 -8.46
N GLN A 178 -1.65 21.10 -7.41
CA GLN A 178 -0.45 21.24 -6.60
C GLN A 178 -0.05 19.93 -5.91
N ALA A 179 -1.02 19.22 -5.31
CA ALA A 179 -0.77 17.91 -4.68
C ALA A 179 -0.26 16.88 -5.69
N TYR A 180 -0.78 16.89 -6.93
CA TYR A 180 -0.27 16.05 -8.00
C TYR A 180 1.18 16.37 -8.36
N LEU A 181 1.54 17.65 -8.51
CA LEU A 181 2.92 18.05 -8.78
C LEU A 181 3.89 17.60 -7.68
N ASN A 182 3.50 17.75 -6.41
CA ASN A 182 4.29 17.25 -5.29
C ASN A 182 4.53 15.73 -5.39
N ILE A 183 3.50 14.96 -5.77
CA ILE A 183 3.65 13.50 -5.97
C ILE A 183 4.63 13.22 -7.11
N VAL A 184 4.52 13.91 -8.25
CA VAL A 184 5.42 13.74 -9.40
C VAL A 184 6.87 13.98 -8.99
N ASP A 185 7.14 15.06 -8.25
CA ASP A 185 8.49 15.40 -7.81
C ASP A 185 9.03 14.38 -6.80
N ALA A 186 8.20 13.93 -5.86
CA ALA A 186 8.56 12.89 -4.89
C ALA A 186 8.88 11.54 -5.56
N VAL A 187 8.06 11.11 -6.51
CA VAL A 187 8.27 9.88 -7.30
C VAL A 187 9.60 9.93 -8.04
N LYS A 188 9.87 11.03 -8.78
CA LYS A 188 11.13 11.21 -9.51
C LYS A 188 12.35 11.24 -8.59
N LEU A 189 12.22 11.89 -7.43
CA LEU A 189 13.30 11.94 -6.45
C LEU A 189 13.58 10.54 -5.86
N ALA A 190 12.54 9.81 -5.47
CA ALA A 190 12.67 8.46 -4.94
C ALA A 190 13.34 7.51 -5.96
N TYR A 191 12.90 7.57 -7.22
CA TYR A 191 13.48 6.80 -8.31
C TYR A 191 14.97 7.15 -8.53
N LYS A 192 15.32 8.45 -8.51
CA LYS A 192 16.72 8.91 -8.61
C LYS A 192 17.59 8.38 -7.47
N LEU A 193 17.03 8.27 -6.28
CA LEU A 193 17.69 7.72 -5.09
C LEU A 193 17.71 6.18 -5.07
N LYS A 194 17.23 5.50 -6.13
CA LYS A 194 17.17 4.04 -6.25
C LYS A 194 16.25 3.35 -5.25
N LEU A 195 15.27 4.06 -4.71
CA LEU A 195 14.18 3.47 -3.96
C LEU A 195 13.17 2.87 -4.93
N SER A 196 12.59 1.71 -4.60
CA SER A 196 11.37 1.26 -5.26
C SER A 196 10.21 2.17 -4.88
N VAL A 197 9.34 2.49 -5.83
CA VAL A 197 8.28 3.48 -5.65
C VAL A 197 6.91 2.84 -5.72
N LYS A 198 6.18 2.95 -4.63
CA LYS A 198 4.77 2.59 -4.54
C LYS A 198 3.92 3.85 -4.34
N ALA A 199 2.72 3.87 -4.88
CA ALA A 199 1.76 4.95 -4.66
C ALA A 199 0.46 4.39 -4.08
N GLY A 200 -0.03 4.99 -3.02
CA GLY A 200 -1.21 4.50 -2.33
C GLY A 200 -1.94 5.58 -1.53
N ARG A 201 -3.02 5.16 -0.88
CA ARG A 201 -3.96 6.00 -0.11
C ARG A 201 -4.90 6.84 -0.97
N GLY A 202 -6.18 6.52 -0.88
CA GLY A 202 -7.26 7.25 -1.54
C GLY A 202 -7.44 7.00 -3.05
N LEU A 203 -6.55 6.25 -3.69
CA LEU A 203 -6.64 5.95 -5.12
C LEU A 203 -7.92 5.19 -5.48
N CYS A 204 -8.49 5.54 -6.62
CA CYS A 204 -9.69 4.91 -7.15
C CYS A 204 -9.66 4.81 -8.68
N TYR A 205 -10.67 4.19 -9.28
CA TYR A 205 -10.83 4.00 -10.74
C TYR A 205 -10.81 5.30 -11.57
N LYS A 206 -11.03 6.45 -10.92
CA LYS A 206 -10.95 7.77 -11.58
C LYS A 206 -9.56 8.38 -11.41
N THR A 207 -9.05 8.40 -10.18
CA THR A 207 -7.80 9.09 -9.84
C THR A 207 -6.56 8.38 -10.33
N ILE A 208 -6.59 7.04 -10.48
CA ILE A 208 -5.44 6.27 -10.97
C ILE A 208 -4.96 6.72 -12.36
N LYS A 209 -5.87 7.22 -13.21
CA LYS A 209 -5.58 7.59 -14.61
C LYS A 209 -4.61 8.76 -14.78
N VAL A 210 -4.43 9.58 -13.74
CA VAL A 210 -3.52 10.74 -13.82
C VAL A 210 -2.05 10.33 -13.80
N PHE A 211 -1.75 9.11 -13.36
CA PHE A 211 -0.39 8.56 -13.31
C PHE A 211 0.09 7.99 -14.65
N LYS A 212 -0.68 8.22 -15.73
CA LYS A 212 -0.27 7.83 -17.08
C LYS A 212 1.06 8.47 -17.47
N GLY A 213 2.01 7.64 -17.92
CA GLY A 213 3.33 8.09 -18.32
C GLY A 213 4.29 8.31 -17.15
N MET A 214 4.05 7.67 -16.00
CA MET A 214 4.96 7.66 -14.83
C MET A 214 5.54 6.25 -14.61
N PRO A 215 6.50 5.82 -15.44
CA PRO A 215 7.09 4.47 -15.37
C PRO A 215 7.94 4.26 -14.11
N GLU A 216 8.24 5.32 -13.35
CA GLU A 216 8.96 5.28 -12.09
C GLU A 216 8.16 4.65 -10.95
N ILE A 217 6.83 4.54 -11.09
CA ILE A 217 5.97 3.87 -10.10
C ILE A 217 5.99 2.37 -10.39
N ASP A 218 6.50 1.59 -9.45
CA ASP A 218 6.58 0.14 -9.55
C ASP A 218 5.27 -0.56 -9.20
N GLU A 219 4.47 0.02 -8.28
CA GLU A 219 3.27 -0.63 -7.74
C GLU A 219 2.26 0.40 -7.22
N PHE A 220 0.97 0.11 -7.37
CA PHE A 220 -0.13 0.86 -6.74
C PHE A 220 -0.76 0.04 -5.62
N SER A 221 -0.95 0.67 -4.43
CA SER A 221 -1.63 0.07 -3.28
C SER A 221 -3.06 0.59 -3.17
N ILE A 222 -4.04 -0.26 -3.43
CA ILE A 222 -5.45 0.15 -3.53
C ILE A 222 -6.35 -0.80 -2.73
N GLY A 223 -7.11 -0.24 -1.80
CA GLY A 223 -8.03 -1.02 -0.96
C GLY A 223 -9.47 -0.57 -1.10
N HIS A 224 -9.83 0.54 -0.46
CA HIS A 224 -11.22 0.97 -0.29
C HIS A 224 -12.01 0.99 -1.61
N SER A 225 -11.48 1.57 -2.67
CA SER A 225 -12.22 1.68 -3.93
C SER A 225 -12.45 0.32 -4.61
N ILE A 226 -11.52 -0.63 -4.48
CA ILE A 226 -11.69 -2.00 -4.97
C ILE A 226 -12.76 -2.73 -4.16
N VAL A 227 -12.71 -2.68 -2.82
CA VAL A 227 -13.70 -3.33 -1.96
C VAL A 227 -15.09 -2.71 -2.18
N ALA A 228 -15.20 -1.39 -2.24
CA ALA A 228 -16.47 -0.70 -2.54
C ALA A 228 -17.05 -1.12 -3.90
N ARG A 229 -16.22 -1.26 -4.94
CA ARG A 229 -16.64 -1.78 -6.23
C ARG A 229 -17.06 -3.25 -6.14
N ALA A 230 -16.31 -4.04 -5.38
CA ALA A 230 -16.54 -5.48 -5.22
C ALA A 230 -17.89 -5.80 -4.55
N ILE A 231 -18.41 -4.93 -3.71
CA ILE A 231 -19.77 -5.06 -3.12
C ILE A 231 -20.83 -5.13 -4.22
N LEU A 232 -20.61 -4.44 -5.34
CA LEU A 232 -21.59 -4.33 -6.44
C LEU A 232 -21.30 -5.32 -7.58
N THR A 233 -20.04 -5.74 -7.78
CA THR A 233 -19.61 -6.50 -8.96
C THR A 233 -18.88 -7.81 -8.66
N GLY A 234 -18.57 -8.07 -7.39
CA GLY A 234 -17.70 -9.14 -6.95
C GLY A 234 -16.20 -8.77 -7.00
N MET A 235 -15.39 -9.41 -6.15
CA MET A 235 -13.98 -9.08 -5.95
C MET A 235 -13.14 -9.26 -7.23
N GLN A 236 -13.31 -10.38 -7.92
CA GLN A 236 -12.56 -10.68 -9.14
C GLN A 236 -12.80 -9.65 -10.25
N ALA A 237 -14.06 -9.25 -10.46
CA ALA A 237 -14.40 -8.25 -11.49
C ALA A 237 -13.82 -6.88 -11.14
N ALA A 238 -13.89 -6.47 -9.87
CA ALA A 238 -13.37 -5.21 -9.38
C ALA A 238 -11.83 -5.14 -9.55
N VAL A 239 -11.10 -6.18 -9.14
CA VAL A 239 -9.64 -6.26 -9.28
C VAL A 239 -9.23 -6.27 -10.75
N ALA A 240 -9.85 -7.12 -11.58
CA ALA A 240 -9.54 -7.19 -13.01
C ALA A 240 -9.80 -5.86 -13.75
N GLU A 241 -10.82 -5.08 -13.34
CA GLU A 241 -11.05 -3.74 -13.88
C GLU A 241 -9.91 -2.78 -13.51
N MET A 242 -9.42 -2.82 -12.26
CA MET A 242 -8.32 -1.98 -11.82
C MET A 242 -7.02 -2.32 -12.55
N ILE A 243 -6.70 -3.61 -12.69
CA ILE A 243 -5.52 -4.07 -13.45
C ILE A 243 -5.57 -3.55 -14.89
N ARG A 244 -6.73 -3.65 -15.56
CA ARG A 244 -6.88 -3.10 -16.93
C ARG A 244 -6.68 -1.60 -17.01
N LEU A 245 -6.97 -0.85 -15.95
CA LEU A 245 -6.68 0.60 -15.92
C LEU A 245 -5.19 0.85 -15.73
N ILE A 246 -4.53 0.14 -14.82
CA ILE A 246 -3.08 0.26 -14.58
C ILE A 246 -2.30 -0.11 -15.84
N ALA A 247 -2.70 -1.18 -16.56
CA ALA A 247 -2.06 -1.60 -17.80
C ALA A 247 -2.11 -0.55 -18.95
N ARG A 248 -2.88 0.53 -18.79
CA ARG A 248 -3.01 1.62 -19.77
C ARG A 248 -2.32 2.91 -19.34
N LEU A 249 -1.63 2.90 -18.18
CA LEU A 249 -0.87 4.04 -17.69
C LEU A 249 0.46 4.17 -18.41
#